data_1af371f2c29cf303b409e87a235802cc
#
_entry.id   1af371f2c29cf303b409e87a235802cc
#
_cell.length_a   1.000
_cell.length_b   1.000
_cell.length_c   1.000
_cell.angle_alpha   90.00
_cell.angle_beta   90.00
_cell.angle_gamma   90.00
#
_symmetry.space_group_name_H-M   'P 1'
#
loop_
_entity.id
_entity.type
_entity.pdbx_description
1 polymer ?
#
loop_
_entity_poly.entity_id
_entity_poly.type
_entity_poly.pdbx_seq_one_letter_code
_entity_poly.pdbx_strand_id
1 'polypeptide(L)'
;MKPGDIVSGLADLGLSVRSKLAELGFAARLFVKLFALTPSTLLRFGLVRDQIFFLGNYSLAIIAVSGLFVGFVLGLQGYYTLQRYGSSEALGLLVALSLVRELGPVITALLFAGRAGTALTAEIGLMKAGEQLSAMEMMAVDPIRRILAPRLWGGVIAMPLLAAVFSAVGIAGGWMVGVLMIGIDAGSFWSQMQGGVDVWRDVGNGVIKSMVFGVTVTFVALYQGFEAQPTPEGVSRATTRTVVVASLAVLGLDFLLTAWMFSI
;
A
#
# COMPACT_ATOMS: atom_id res chain seq x y z
N MET A 1 9.26 -21.08 -43.43
CA MET A 1 8.62 -21.41 -42.14
C MET A 1 8.00 -22.79 -42.27
N LYS A 2 8.50 -23.78 -41.59
CA LYS A 2 7.96 -25.17 -41.69
C LYS A 2 6.63 -25.21 -40.89
N PRO A 3 5.61 -25.92 -41.36
CA PRO A 3 4.32 -26.02 -40.66
C PRO A 3 4.45 -26.52 -39.21
N GLY A 4 5.51 -27.22 -38.88
CA GLY A 4 5.85 -27.67 -37.51
C GLY A 4 6.16 -26.51 -36.54
N ASP A 5 6.77 -25.41 -37.03
CA ASP A 5 7.13 -24.25 -36.18
C ASP A 5 5.90 -23.43 -35.72
N ILE A 6 4.84 -23.45 -36.51
CA ILE A 6 3.59 -22.77 -36.17
C ILE A 6 2.81 -23.55 -35.12
N VAL A 7 2.78 -24.88 -35.24
CA VAL A 7 2.07 -25.74 -34.28
C VAL A 7 2.79 -25.76 -32.93
N SER A 8 4.13 -25.77 -32.89
CA SER A 8 4.88 -25.64 -31.64
C SER A 8 4.69 -24.28 -30.97
N GLY A 9 4.71 -23.19 -31.75
CA GLY A 9 4.45 -21.83 -31.22
C GLY A 9 3.05 -21.66 -30.64
N LEU A 10 2.01 -22.28 -31.27
CA LEU A 10 0.65 -22.28 -30.72
C LEU A 10 0.53 -23.13 -29.46
N ALA A 11 1.23 -24.26 -29.40
CA ALA A 11 1.28 -25.11 -28.20
C ALA A 11 1.96 -24.39 -27.04
N ASP A 12 3.07 -23.69 -27.27
CA ASP A 12 3.80 -22.91 -26.26
C ASP A 12 2.97 -21.73 -25.77
N LEU A 13 2.23 -21.07 -26.66
CA LEU A 13 1.26 -20.02 -26.30
C LEU A 13 0.15 -20.59 -25.42
N GLY A 14 -0.42 -21.74 -25.77
CA GLY A 14 -1.43 -22.42 -24.97
C GLY A 14 -0.95 -22.82 -23.58
N LEU A 15 0.28 -23.34 -23.48
CA LEU A 15 0.91 -23.67 -22.20
C LEU A 15 1.15 -22.42 -21.34
N SER A 16 1.63 -21.32 -21.95
CA SER A 16 1.85 -20.04 -21.24
C SER A 16 0.55 -19.43 -20.73
N VAL A 17 -0.53 -19.48 -21.52
CA VAL A 17 -1.86 -19.00 -21.08
C VAL A 17 -2.40 -19.87 -19.94
N ARG A 18 -2.27 -21.19 -20.06
CA ARG A 18 -2.72 -22.13 -19.03
C ARG A 18 -1.96 -21.94 -17.71
N SER A 19 -0.63 -21.74 -17.76
CA SER A 19 0.16 -21.50 -16.54
C SER A 19 -0.24 -20.19 -15.86
N LYS A 20 -0.43 -19.11 -16.62
CA LYS A 20 -0.91 -17.83 -16.06
C LYS A 20 -2.32 -17.92 -15.47
N LEU A 21 -3.22 -18.65 -16.10
CA LEU A 21 -4.55 -18.90 -15.55
C LEU A 21 -4.50 -19.72 -14.26
N ALA A 22 -3.60 -20.70 -14.18
CA ALA A 22 -3.38 -21.49 -12.98
C ALA A 22 -2.83 -20.62 -11.83
N GLU A 23 -1.86 -19.74 -12.12
CA GLU A 23 -1.32 -18.75 -11.16
C GLU A 23 -2.42 -17.82 -10.64
N LEU A 24 -3.24 -17.25 -11.52
CA LEU A 24 -4.39 -16.42 -11.14
C LEU A 24 -5.41 -17.19 -10.32
N GLY A 25 -5.71 -18.43 -10.69
CA GLY A 25 -6.61 -19.29 -9.93
C GLY A 25 -6.09 -19.63 -8.54
N PHE A 26 -4.79 -19.82 -8.39
CA PHE A 26 -4.16 -20.02 -7.08
C PHE A 26 -4.20 -18.73 -6.25
N ALA A 27 -3.85 -17.58 -6.83
CA ALA A 27 -3.93 -16.29 -6.16
C ALA A 27 -5.35 -16.00 -5.64
N ALA A 28 -6.38 -16.23 -6.48
CA ALA A 28 -7.78 -16.04 -6.08
C ALA A 28 -8.19 -16.98 -4.94
N ARG A 29 -7.81 -18.25 -4.97
CA ARG A 29 -8.07 -19.20 -3.88
C ARG A 29 -7.36 -18.82 -2.58
N LEU A 30 -6.10 -18.36 -2.67
CA LEU A 30 -5.36 -17.86 -1.51
C LEU A 30 -6.04 -16.65 -0.90
N PHE A 31 -6.46 -15.70 -1.74
CA PHE A 31 -7.19 -14.50 -1.32
C PHE A 31 -8.47 -14.86 -0.57
N VAL A 32 -9.32 -15.71 -1.15
CA VAL A 32 -10.56 -16.16 -0.52
C VAL A 32 -10.28 -16.89 0.79
N LYS A 33 -9.27 -17.77 0.82
CA LYS A 33 -8.90 -18.50 2.05
C LYS A 33 -8.43 -17.56 3.16
N LEU A 34 -7.62 -16.53 2.84
CA LEU A 34 -7.16 -15.53 3.80
C LEU A 34 -8.33 -14.74 4.40
N PHE A 35 -9.29 -14.33 3.56
CA PHE A 35 -10.48 -13.63 4.05
C PHE A 35 -11.43 -14.54 4.83
N ALA A 36 -11.61 -15.78 4.43
CA ALA A 36 -12.41 -16.77 5.19
C ALA A 36 -11.83 -17.04 6.59
N LEU A 37 -10.53 -16.90 6.78
CA LEU A 37 -9.85 -17.06 8.07
C LEU A 37 -9.92 -15.82 8.97
N THR A 38 -10.49 -14.71 8.51
CA THR A 38 -10.62 -13.45 9.26
C THR A 38 -11.15 -13.62 10.68
N PRO A 39 -12.29 -14.33 10.93
CA PRO A 39 -12.83 -14.44 12.29
C PRO A 39 -11.85 -15.10 13.24
N SER A 40 -11.18 -16.16 12.79
CA SER A 40 -10.21 -16.89 13.61
C SER A 40 -8.93 -16.11 13.87
N THR A 41 -8.56 -15.20 12.96
CA THR A 41 -7.37 -14.37 13.06
C THR A 41 -7.59 -13.21 14.02
N LEU A 42 -8.75 -12.55 13.94
CA LEU A 42 -9.11 -11.45 14.83
C LEU A 42 -9.31 -11.91 16.29
N LEU A 43 -9.78 -13.14 16.52
CA LEU A 43 -9.81 -13.74 17.86
C LEU A 43 -8.41 -13.93 18.47
N ARG A 44 -7.36 -13.98 17.64
CA ARG A 44 -5.95 -14.05 18.06
C ARG A 44 -5.25 -12.68 17.89
N PHE A 45 -5.87 -11.64 18.39
CA PHE A 45 -5.40 -10.24 18.19
C PHE A 45 -3.94 -10.01 18.57
N GLY A 46 -3.38 -10.78 19.51
CA GLY A 46 -1.96 -10.69 19.87
C GLY A 46 -1.02 -10.87 18.67
N LEU A 47 -1.32 -11.84 17.78
CA LEU A 47 -0.50 -12.07 16.58
C LEU A 47 -0.62 -10.90 15.56
N VAL A 48 -1.83 -10.35 15.43
CA VAL A 48 -2.08 -9.20 14.54
C VAL A 48 -1.39 -7.95 15.07
N ARG A 49 -1.47 -7.70 16.38
CA ARG A 49 -0.80 -6.57 17.05
C ARG A 49 0.71 -6.58 16.80
N ASP A 50 1.34 -7.74 16.95
CA ASP A 50 2.79 -7.86 16.74
C ASP A 50 3.15 -7.58 15.27
N GLN A 51 2.29 -7.94 14.32
CA GLN A 51 2.46 -7.61 12.91
C GLN A 51 2.21 -6.13 12.63
N ILE A 52 1.21 -5.50 13.25
CA ILE A 52 0.98 -4.04 13.16
C ILE A 52 2.23 -3.29 13.64
N PHE A 53 2.78 -3.71 14.78
CA PHE A 53 3.99 -3.10 15.31
C PHE A 53 5.19 -3.28 14.37
N PHE A 54 5.41 -4.49 13.86
CA PHE A 54 6.52 -4.77 12.94
C PHE A 54 6.39 -3.98 11.63
N LEU A 55 5.22 -4.01 10.98
CA LEU A 55 5.00 -3.34 9.71
C LEU A 55 4.89 -1.82 9.85
N GLY A 56 4.22 -1.35 10.91
CA GLY A 56 3.98 0.06 11.17
C GLY A 56 5.21 0.78 11.69
N ASN A 57 5.75 0.35 12.83
CA ASN A 57 6.82 1.06 13.51
C ASN A 57 8.08 1.19 12.64
N TYR A 58 8.50 0.12 11.98
CA TYR A 58 9.68 0.19 11.11
C TYR A 58 9.45 0.97 9.81
N SER A 59 8.21 1.24 9.41
CA SER A 59 7.89 2.08 8.25
C SER A 59 7.67 3.55 8.64
N LEU A 60 7.44 3.83 9.93
CA LEU A 60 7.01 5.14 10.41
C LEU A 60 8.03 6.25 10.08
N ALA A 61 9.33 6.00 10.29
CA ALA A 61 10.36 7.00 10.05
C ALA A 61 10.42 7.45 8.57
N ILE A 62 10.45 6.49 7.64
CA ILE A 62 10.50 6.81 6.21
C ILE A 62 9.22 7.52 5.75
N ILE A 63 8.06 7.12 6.28
CA ILE A 63 6.78 7.70 5.94
C ILE A 63 6.65 9.12 6.48
N ALA A 64 7.06 9.36 7.74
CA ALA A 64 7.02 10.69 8.34
C ALA A 64 7.96 11.67 7.63
N VAL A 65 9.21 11.27 7.38
CA VAL A 65 10.18 12.12 6.66
C VAL A 65 9.72 12.40 5.24
N SER A 66 9.22 11.39 4.53
CA SER A 66 8.69 11.60 3.17
C SER A 66 7.46 12.50 3.18
N GLY A 67 6.55 12.35 4.14
CA GLY A 67 5.38 13.22 4.31
C GLY A 67 5.78 14.68 4.50
N LEU A 68 6.79 14.93 5.34
CA LEU A 68 7.30 16.27 5.59
C LEU A 68 7.82 16.94 4.30
N PHE A 69 8.67 16.24 3.54
CA PHE A 69 9.21 16.78 2.29
C PHE A 69 8.14 16.97 1.21
N VAL A 70 7.19 16.06 1.09
CA VAL A 70 6.05 16.23 0.18
C VAL A 70 5.21 17.43 0.60
N GLY A 71 4.98 17.63 1.90
CA GLY A 71 4.33 18.82 2.45
C GLY A 71 5.07 20.11 2.10
N PHE A 72 6.41 20.14 2.19
CA PHE A 72 7.22 21.29 1.78
C PHE A 72 7.03 21.62 0.30
N VAL A 73 7.09 20.62 -0.56
CA VAL A 73 6.91 20.80 -2.02
C VAL A 73 5.50 21.30 -2.34
N LEU A 74 4.47 20.69 -1.72
CA LEU A 74 3.08 21.14 -1.90
C LEU A 74 2.86 22.56 -1.39
N GLY A 75 3.47 22.93 -0.26
CA GLY A 75 3.42 24.29 0.28
C GLY A 75 4.00 25.31 -0.70
N LEU A 76 5.21 25.05 -1.22
CA LEU A 76 5.86 25.92 -2.19
C LEU A 76 5.08 25.99 -3.52
N GLN A 77 4.83 24.85 -4.13
CA GLN A 77 4.21 24.79 -5.45
C GLN A 77 2.75 25.24 -5.41
N GLY A 78 2.04 24.86 -4.35
CA GLY A 78 0.67 25.31 -4.12
C GLY A 78 0.57 26.82 -3.99
N TYR A 79 1.47 27.44 -3.22
CA TYR A 79 1.52 28.88 -3.09
C TYR A 79 1.71 29.60 -4.43
N TYR A 80 2.76 29.26 -5.18
CA TYR A 80 3.02 29.88 -6.48
C TYR A 80 1.89 29.69 -7.49
N THR A 81 1.20 28.56 -7.42
CA THR A 81 0.03 28.30 -8.26
C THR A 81 -1.14 29.16 -7.85
N LEU A 82 -1.51 29.19 -6.57
CA LEU A 82 -2.63 29.96 -6.04
C LEU A 82 -2.41 31.46 -6.14
N GLN A 83 -1.19 31.94 -6.01
CA GLN A 83 -0.84 33.34 -6.15
C GLN A 83 -1.19 33.88 -7.54
N ARG A 84 -1.01 33.07 -8.60
CA ARG A 84 -1.40 33.47 -9.98
C ARG A 84 -2.90 33.71 -10.14
N TYR A 85 -3.71 33.08 -9.28
CA TYR A 85 -5.17 33.23 -9.29
C TYR A 85 -5.69 34.18 -8.18
N GLY A 86 -4.79 34.85 -7.46
CA GLY A 86 -5.15 35.75 -6.38
C GLY A 86 -5.77 35.07 -5.14
N SER A 87 -5.55 33.78 -4.96
CA SER A 87 -6.19 32.95 -3.90
C SER A 87 -5.15 32.29 -2.99
N SER A 88 -4.04 32.99 -2.69
CA SER A 88 -2.94 32.43 -1.86
C SER A 88 -3.37 31.98 -0.47
N GLU A 89 -4.44 32.57 0.09
CA GLU A 89 -5.01 32.20 1.40
C GLU A 89 -5.58 30.76 1.41
N ALA A 90 -5.99 30.22 0.25
CA ALA A 90 -6.53 28.87 0.14
C ALA A 90 -5.45 27.75 0.19
N LEU A 91 -4.17 28.11 0.47
CA LEU A 91 -3.08 27.15 0.51
C LEU A 91 -3.33 26.01 1.51
N GLY A 92 -3.82 26.32 2.70
CA GLY A 92 -4.11 25.31 3.73
C GLY A 92 -5.11 24.26 3.26
N LEU A 93 -6.17 24.69 2.58
CA LEU A 93 -7.18 23.81 2.00
C LEU A 93 -6.60 22.95 0.89
N LEU A 94 -5.82 23.53 -0.04
CA LEU A 94 -5.19 22.77 -1.14
C LEU A 94 -4.26 21.69 -0.61
N VAL A 95 -3.39 22.00 0.35
CA VAL A 95 -2.44 21.06 0.95
C VAL A 95 -3.19 19.94 1.66
N ALA A 96 -4.19 20.26 2.48
CA ALA A 96 -4.97 19.29 3.23
C ALA A 96 -5.72 18.32 2.30
N LEU A 97 -6.48 18.81 1.33
CA LEU A 97 -7.24 17.99 0.41
C LEU A 97 -6.35 17.11 -0.45
N SER A 98 -5.24 17.66 -0.98
CA SER A 98 -4.28 16.89 -1.77
C SER A 98 -3.66 15.73 -0.99
N LEU A 99 -3.30 15.97 0.28
CA LEU A 99 -2.68 14.95 1.12
C LEU A 99 -3.70 13.92 1.61
N VAL A 100 -4.83 14.35 2.13
CA VAL A 100 -5.78 13.45 2.77
C VAL A 100 -6.52 12.56 1.76
N ARG A 101 -6.94 13.13 0.63
CA ARG A 101 -7.73 12.41 -0.39
C ARG A 101 -6.90 11.51 -1.28
N GLU A 102 -5.70 11.98 -1.68
CA GLU A 102 -4.94 11.36 -2.79
C GLU A 102 -3.52 10.98 -2.39
N LEU A 103 -2.65 11.96 -2.19
CA LEU A 103 -1.21 11.73 -2.04
C LEU A 103 -0.86 10.95 -0.78
N GLY A 104 -1.57 11.18 0.33
CA GLY A 104 -1.34 10.45 1.58
C GLY A 104 -1.49 8.94 1.41
N PRO A 105 -2.66 8.43 1.02
CA PRO A 105 -2.86 7.01 0.78
C PRO A 105 -1.91 6.42 -0.26
N VAL A 106 -1.74 7.07 -1.41
CA VAL A 106 -0.95 6.54 -2.54
C VAL A 106 0.53 6.48 -2.22
N ILE A 107 1.13 7.59 -1.79
CA ILE A 107 2.58 7.63 -1.51
C ILE A 107 2.92 6.71 -0.35
N THR A 108 2.08 6.69 0.70
CA THR A 108 2.26 5.73 1.79
C THR A 108 2.23 4.30 1.29
N ALA A 109 1.31 3.94 0.38
CA ALA A 109 1.22 2.59 -0.17
C ALA A 109 2.46 2.21 -0.99
N LEU A 110 3.01 3.13 -1.79
CA LEU A 110 4.24 2.90 -2.56
C LEU A 110 5.45 2.70 -1.64
N LEU A 111 5.61 3.54 -0.61
CA LEU A 111 6.67 3.40 0.39
C LEU A 111 6.51 2.11 1.21
N PHE A 112 5.29 1.77 1.57
CA PHE A 112 4.97 0.54 2.29
C PHE A 112 5.26 -0.70 1.44
N ALA A 113 4.94 -0.67 0.14
CA ALA A 113 5.29 -1.75 -0.79
C ALA A 113 6.81 -1.95 -0.89
N GLY A 114 7.56 -0.84 -0.99
CA GLY A 114 9.02 -0.87 -1.08
C GLY A 114 9.71 -1.38 0.19
N ARG A 115 9.18 -1.07 1.37
CA ARG A 115 9.80 -1.45 2.64
C ARG A 115 9.14 -2.67 3.30
N ALA A 116 7.85 -2.57 3.63
CA ALA A 116 7.13 -3.62 4.35
C ALA A 116 6.78 -4.80 3.42
N GLY A 117 6.38 -4.51 2.18
CA GLY A 117 6.08 -5.52 1.18
C GLY A 117 7.29 -6.40 0.88
N THR A 118 8.46 -5.80 0.65
CA THR A 118 9.70 -6.56 0.42
C THR A 118 10.11 -7.39 1.64
N ALA A 119 10.00 -6.83 2.85
CA ALA A 119 10.32 -7.53 4.09
C ALA A 119 9.42 -8.77 4.29
N LEU A 120 8.10 -8.62 4.09
CA LEU A 120 7.15 -9.73 4.16
C LEU A 120 7.45 -10.82 3.13
N THR A 121 7.70 -10.42 1.87
CA THR A 121 8.04 -11.37 0.80
C THR A 121 9.31 -12.14 1.11
N ALA A 122 10.36 -11.43 1.55
CA ALA A 122 11.62 -12.04 1.92
C ALA A 122 11.48 -13.02 3.09
N GLU A 123 10.76 -12.62 4.14
CA GLU A 123 10.56 -13.43 5.33
C GLU A 123 9.82 -14.75 5.00
N ILE A 124 8.72 -14.69 4.22
CA ILE A 124 7.97 -15.87 3.82
C ILE A 124 8.80 -16.74 2.86
N GLY A 125 9.50 -16.12 1.90
CA GLY A 125 10.37 -16.82 0.99
C GLY A 125 11.51 -17.56 1.68
N LEU A 126 12.12 -16.94 2.71
CA LEU A 126 13.13 -17.56 3.56
C LEU A 126 12.56 -18.68 4.43
N MET A 127 11.36 -18.53 4.99
CA MET A 127 10.68 -19.60 5.72
C MET A 127 10.40 -20.81 4.81
N LYS A 128 10.08 -20.56 3.54
CA LYS A 128 9.91 -21.63 2.54
C LYS A 128 11.25 -22.29 2.19
N ALA A 129 12.29 -21.52 1.94
CA ALA A 129 13.62 -22.02 1.62
C ALA A 129 14.23 -22.83 2.78
N GLY A 130 13.93 -22.48 4.03
CA GLY A 130 14.34 -23.21 5.22
C GLY A 130 13.39 -24.33 5.63
N GLU A 131 12.46 -24.74 4.75
CA GLU A 131 11.48 -25.82 4.98
C GLU A 131 10.57 -25.65 6.19
N GLN A 132 10.52 -24.44 6.79
CA GLN A 132 9.72 -24.16 7.98
C GLN A 132 8.22 -24.29 7.71
N LEU A 133 7.76 -23.91 6.50
CA LEU A 133 6.35 -24.03 6.13
C LEU A 133 5.95 -25.50 6.02
N SER A 134 6.78 -26.34 5.39
CA SER A 134 6.54 -27.79 5.25
C SER A 134 6.61 -28.50 6.59
N ALA A 135 7.54 -28.10 7.47
CA ALA A 135 7.62 -28.63 8.83
C ALA A 135 6.35 -28.34 9.65
N MET A 136 5.76 -27.15 9.48
CA MET A 136 4.48 -26.81 10.11
C MET A 136 3.33 -27.69 9.60
N GLU A 137 3.27 -27.95 8.29
CA GLU A 137 2.26 -28.84 7.69
C GLU A 137 2.39 -30.27 8.20
N MET A 138 3.61 -30.77 8.35
CA MET A 138 3.86 -32.10 8.95
C MET A 138 3.40 -32.18 10.41
N MET A 139 3.42 -31.05 11.14
CA MET A 139 2.87 -30.96 12.50
C MET A 139 1.35 -30.66 12.54
N ALA A 140 0.64 -30.77 11.40
CA ALA A 140 -0.78 -30.48 11.24
C ALA A 140 -1.14 -29.01 11.57
N VAL A 141 -0.20 -28.07 11.44
CA VAL A 141 -0.42 -26.64 11.59
C VAL A 141 -0.54 -25.99 10.21
N ASP A 142 -1.69 -25.39 9.88
CA ASP A 142 -1.89 -24.67 8.61
C ASP A 142 -1.08 -23.36 8.60
N PRO A 143 -0.03 -23.25 7.73
CA PRO A 143 0.81 -22.05 7.63
C PRO A 143 0.02 -20.80 7.23
N ILE A 144 -1.02 -20.96 6.40
CA ILE A 144 -1.86 -19.85 5.95
C ILE A 144 -2.58 -19.22 7.15
N ARG A 145 -3.14 -20.05 8.02
CA ARG A 145 -3.85 -19.61 9.23
C ARG A 145 -2.91 -19.01 10.29
N ARG A 146 -1.71 -19.58 10.43
CA ARG A 146 -0.80 -19.20 11.52
C ARG A 146 0.11 -18.04 11.17
N ILE A 147 0.52 -17.92 9.89
CA ILE A 147 1.52 -16.95 9.43
C ILE A 147 0.91 -15.91 8.51
N LEU A 148 0.24 -16.33 7.41
CA LEU A 148 -0.17 -15.40 6.38
C LEU A 148 -1.35 -14.51 6.82
N ALA A 149 -2.36 -15.09 7.46
CA ALA A 149 -3.57 -14.37 7.83
C ALA A 149 -3.31 -13.24 8.87
N PRO A 150 -2.52 -13.43 9.94
CA PRO A 150 -2.17 -12.32 10.84
C PRO A 150 -1.37 -11.22 10.16
N ARG A 151 -0.48 -11.56 9.21
CA ARG A 151 0.30 -10.60 8.44
C ARG A 151 -0.56 -9.77 7.50
N LEU A 152 -1.55 -10.39 6.84
CA LEU A 152 -2.51 -9.66 6.02
C LEU A 152 -3.21 -8.57 6.84
N TRP A 153 -3.82 -8.96 7.95
CA TRP A 153 -4.57 -8.03 8.79
C TRP A 153 -3.67 -7.00 9.49
N GLY A 154 -2.46 -7.39 9.84
CA GLY A 154 -1.43 -6.45 10.32
C GLY A 154 -1.15 -5.34 9.33
N GLY A 155 -0.96 -5.67 8.04
CA GLY A 155 -0.75 -4.70 6.97
C GLY A 155 -1.98 -3.84 6.67
N VAL A 156 -3.17 -4.45 6.62
CA VAL A 156 -4.44 -3.76 6.38
C VAL A 156 -4.73 -2.69 7.45
N ILE A 157 -4.41 -2.99 8.71
CA ILE A 157 -4.62 -2.05 9.82
C ILE A 157 -3.48 -1.01 9.91
N ALA A 158 -2.23 -1.41 9.64
CA ALA A 158 -1.09 -0.49 9.68
C ALA A 158 -1.17 0.59 8.60
N MET A 159 -1.67 0.27 7.40
CA MET A 159 -1.71 1.18 6.25
C MET A 159 -2.50 2.48 6.51
N PRO A 160 -3.75 2.46 6.98
CA PRO A 160 -4.49 3.69 7.27
C PRO A 160 -3.81 4.54 8.35
N LEU A 161 -3.23 3.91 9.37
CA LEU A 161 -2.50 4.61 10.42
C LEU A 161 -1.27 5.34 9.87
N LEU A 162 -0.50 4.68 9.01
CA LEU A 162 0.66 5.26 8.36
C LEU A 162 0.27 6.38 7.38
N ALA A 163 -0.83 6.22 6.64
CA ALA A 163 -1.37 7.25 5.75
C ALA A 163 -1.84 8.49 6.53
N ALA A 164 -2.45 8.29 7.70
CA ALA A 164 -2.82 9.39 8.60
C ALA A 164 -1.59 10.14 9.13
N VAL A 165 -0.53 9.42 9.53
CA VAL A 165 0.75 10.04 9.94
C VAL A 165 1.38 10.81 8.79
N PHE A 166 1.43 10.23 7.58
CA PHE A 166 1.95 10.91 6.39
C PHE A 166 1.22 12.22 6.12
N SER A 167 -0.12 12.18 6.13
CA SER A 167 -0.95 13.36 5.86
C SER A 167 -0.79 14.42 6.95
N ALA A 168 -0.78 14.03 8.23
CA ALA A 168 -0.61 14.96 9.34
C ALA A 168 0.75 15.66 9.30
N VAL A 169 1.83 14.90 9.10
CA VAL A 169 3.19 15.44 8.99
C VAL A 169 3.35 16.28 7.71
N GLY A 170 2.72 15.86 6.61
CA GLY A 170 2.72 16.62 5.35
C GLY A 170 1.98 17.96 5.48
N ILE A 171 0.84 18.01 6.16
CA ILE A 171 0.13 19.28 6.44
C ILE A 171 1.00 20.19 7.31
N ALA A 172 1.68 19.65 8.33
CA ALA A 172 2.61 20.41 9.14
C ALA A 172 3.78 20.96 8.30
N GLY A 173 4.30 20.18 7.35
CA GLY A 173 5.30 20.61 6.38
C GLY A 173 4.80 21.75 5.50
N GLY A 174 3.59 21.63 4.94
CA GLY A 174 2.96 22.69 4.15
C GLY A 174 2.72 23.97 4.95
N TRP A 175 2.34 23.84 6.22
CA TRP A 175 2.23 24.97 7.15
C TRP A 175 3.57 25.65 7.40
N MET A 176 4.63 24.87 7.66
CA MET A 176 5.98 25.42 7.88
C MET A 176 6.43 26.29 6.69
N VAL A 177 6.21 25.82 5.48
CA VAL A 177 6.59 26.58 4.28
C VAL A 177 5.63 27.75 4.06
N GLY A 178 4.33 27.53 4.08
CA GLY A 178 3.34 28.55 3.78
C GLY A 178 3.33 29.71 4.79
N VAL A 179 3.40 29.37 6.08
CA VAL A 179 3.30 30.37 7.15
C VAL A 179 4.68 30.90 7.56
N LEU A 180 5.64 30.00 7.90
CA LEU A 180 6.92 30.47 8.46
C LEU A 180 7.89 31.02 7.39
N MET A 181 7.89 30.45 6.18
CA MET A 181 8.82 30.88 5.13
C MET A 181 8.23 31.95 4.21
N ILE A 182 6.96 31.79 3.81
CA ILE A 182 6.32 32.65 2.81
C ILE A 182 5.55 33.82 3.50
N GLY A 183 5.06 33.61 4.74
CA GLY A 183 4.38 34.65 5.53
C GLY A 183 2.87 34.75 5.29
N ILE A 184 2.21 33.65 4.87
CA ILE A 184 0.76 33.57 4.87
C ILE A 184 0.26 33.64 6.30
N ASP A 185 -0.86 34.31 6.54
CA ASP A 185 -1.48 34.37 7.86
C ASP A 185 -1.84 32.96 8.38
N ALA A 186 -1.35 32.65 9.58
CA ALA A 186 -1.59 31.35 10.20
C ALA A 186 -3.08 31.08 10.47
N GLY A 187 -3.82 32.14 10.83
CA GLY A 187 -5.26 32.05 11.06
C GLY A 187 -6.01 31.69 9.77
N SER A 188 -5.64 32.33 8.66
CA SER A 188 -6.21 32.07 7.35
C SER A 188 -5.92 30.64 6.89
N PHE A 189 -4.67 30.14 7.06
CA PHE A 189 -4.28 28.77 6.70
C PHE A 189 -5.18 27.73 7.38
N TRP A 190 -5.37 27.83 8.70
CA TRP A 190 -6.16 26.86 9.46
C TRP A 190 -7.67 27.04 9.26
N SER A 191 -8.17 28.27 9.17
CA SER A 191 -9.62 28.53 9.01
C SER A 191 -10.12 28.04 7.64
N GLN A 192 -9.37 28.29 6.57
CA GLN A 192 -9.69 27.78 5.22
C GLN A 192 -9.68 26.24 5.18
N MET A 193 -8.72 25.62 5.84
CA MET A 193 -8.66 24.16 5.95
C MET A 193 -9.86 23.61 6.72
N GLN A 194 -10.19 24.18 7.88
CA GLN A 194 -11.32 23.73 8.71
C GLN A 194 -12.67 23.95 8.04
N GLY A 195 -12.83 25.05 7.30
CA GLY A 195 -14.06 25.35 6.60
C GLY A 195 -14.28 24.56 5.32
N GLY A 196 -13.21 24.09 4.68
CA GLY A 196 -13.27 23.45 3.37
C GLY A 196 -13.04 21.94 3.34
N VAL A 197 -12.56 21.32 4.44
CA VAL A 197 -12.36 19.87 4.55
C VAL A 197 -13.56 19.22 5.23
N ASP A 198 -14.27 18.37 4.52
CA ASP A 198 -15.31 17.51 5.09
C ASP A 198 -14.66 16.24 5.68
N VAL A 199 -14.66 16.16 7.02
CA VAL A 199 -14.01 15.04 7.73
C VAL A 199 -14.57 13.69 7.31
N TRP A 200 -15.91 13.57 7.17
CA TRP A 200 -16.52 12.29 6.82
C TRP A 200 -16.25 11.90 5.37
N ARG A 201 -16.36 12.85 4.46
CA ARG A 201 -16.18 12.59 3.03
C ARG A 201 -14.69 12.50 2.67
N ASP A 202 -13.86 13.45 3.07
CA ASP A 202 -12.48 13.55 2.62
C ASP A 202 -11.57 12.59 3.36
N VAL A 203 -11.62 12.60 4.70
CA VAL A 203 -10.83 11.68 5.52
C VAL A 203 -11.36 10.25 5.37
N GLY A 204 -12.69 10.06 5.32
CA GLY A 204 -13.30 8.76 5.09
C GLY A 204 -12.86 8.11 3.79
N ASN A 205 -12.85 8.86 2.68
CA ASN A 205 -12.36 8.39 1.39
C ASN A 205 -10.87 8.02 1.45
N GLY A 206 -10.03 8.83 2.08
CA GLY A 206 -8.63 8.53 2.30
C GLY A 206 -8.39 7.26 3.11
N VAL A 207 -9.19 7.02 4.16
CA VAL A 207 -9.13 5.80 4.97
C VAL A 207 -9.55 4.58 4.15
N ILE A 208 -10.64 4.67 3.38
CA ILE A 208 -11.10 3.57 2.52
C ILE A 208 -10.02 3.22 1.48
N LYS A 209 -9.45 4.23 0.78
CA LYS A 209 -8.36 4.03 -0.16
C LYS A 209 -7.17 3.34 0.50
N SER A 210 -6.73 3.83 1.66
CA SER A 210 -5.59 3.25 2.37
C SER A 210 -5.83 1.82 2.84
N MET A 211 -7.05 1.46 3.23
CA MET A 211 -7.42 0.07 3.54
C MET A 211 -7.33 -0.84 2.31
N VAL A 212 -7.87 -0.41 1.17
CA VAL A 212 -7.82 -1.16 -0.09
C VAL A 212 -6.37 -1.35 -0.52
N PHE A 213 -5.54 -0.31 -0.43
CA PHE A 213 -4.11 -0.40 -0.73
C PHE A 213 -3.38 -1.31 0.25
N GLY A 214 -3.74 -1.27 1.53
CA GLY A 214 -3.22 -2.18 2.56
C GLY A 214 -3.49 -3.65 2.22
N VAL A 215 -4.73 -3.97 1.81
CA VAL A 215 -5.09 -5.31 1.33
C VAL A 215 -4.25 -5.68 0.11
N THR A 216 -4.18 -4.78 -0.88
CA THR A 216 -3.50 -5.04 -2.16
C THR A 216 -2.01 -5.29 -1.96
N VAL A 217 -1.30 -4.37 -1.29
CA VAL A 217 0.16 -4.47 -1.10
C VAL A 217 0.51 -5.69 -0.27
N THR A 218 -0.21 -5.89 0.84
CA THR A 218 0.10 -7.01 1.74
C THR A 218 -0.24 -8.35 1.08
N PHE A 219 -1.35 -8.44 0.36
CA PHE A 219 -1.70 -9.66 -0.39
C PHE A 219 -0.66 -9.99 -1.46
N VAL A 220 -0.24 -9.01 -2.26
CA VAL A 220 0.80 -9.22 -3.28
C VAL A 220 2.10 -9.70 -2.63
N ALA A 221 2.50 -9.10 -1.51
CA ALA A 221 3.71 -9.50 -0.80
C ALA A 221 3.63 -10.94 -0.26
N LEU A 222 2.50 -11.32 0.34
CA LEU A 222 2.27 -12.67 0.84
C LEU A 222 2.24 -13.70 -0.29
N TYR A 223 1.58 -13.37 -1.40
CA TYR A 223 1.50 -14.22 -2.58
C TYR A 223 2.88 -14.46 -3.20
N GLN A 224 3.63 -13.39 -3.47
CA GLN A 224 4.96 -13.50 -4.07
C GLN A 224 5.95 -14.23 -3.15
N GLY A 225 5.88 -14.03 -1.85
CA GLY A 225 6.71 -14.75 -0.88
C GLY A 225 6.37 -16.24 -0.82
N PHE A 226 5.09 -16.59 -0.85
CA PHE A 226 4.63 -17.98 -0.83
C PHE A 226 4.94 -18.73 -2.12
N GLU A 227 4.87 -18.06 -3.29
CA GLU A 227 5.22 -18.62 -4.61
C GLU A 227 6.72 -18.57 -4.92
N ALA A 228 7.53 -17.88 -4.11
CA ALA A 228 8.96 -17.76 -4.35
C ALA A 228 9.63 -19.14 -4.48
N GLN A 229 10.58 -19.25 -5.39
CA GLN A 229 11.45 -20.42 -5.45
C GLN A 229 12.28 -20.48 -4.16
N PRO A 230 12.47 -21.68 -3.57
CA PRO A 230 13.18 -21.84 -2.29
C PRO A 230 14.71 -21.70 -2.45
N THR A 231 15.14 -20.60 -3.06
CA THR A 231 16.55 -20.26 -3.29
C THR A 231 16.76 -18.78 -2.99
N PRO A 232 17.96 -18.34 -2.58
CA PRO A 232 18.26 -16.93 -2.33
C PRO A 232 17.94 -16.03 -3.52
N GLU A 233 18.24 -16.51 -4.74
CA GLU A 233 17.93 -15.79 -5.98
C GLU A 233 16.43 -15.71 -6.25
N GLY A 234 15.68 -16.78 -5.95
CA GLY A 234 14.22 -16.81 -6.07
C GLY A 234 13.56 -15.82 -5.13
N VAL A 235 14.02 -15.73 -3.88
CA VAL A 235 13.55 -14.77 -2.90
C VAL A 235 13.86 -13.34 -3.36
N SER A 236 15.05 -13.06 -3.84
CA SER A 236 15.45 -11.75 -4.37
C SER A 236 14.57 -11.32 -5.56
N ARG A 237 14.28 -12.22 -6.49
CA ARG A 237 13.37 -11.94 -7.62
C ARG A 237 11.95 -11.69 -7.14
N ALA A 238 11.47 -12.45 -6.15
CA ALA A 238 10.14 -12.29 -5.59
C ALA A 238 9.97 -10.90 -4.92
N THR A 239 10.98 -10.43 -4.16
CA THR A 239 10.94 -9.09 -3.53
C THR A 239 10.86 -7.97 -4.56
N THR A 240 11.66 -8.03 -5.62
CA THR A 240 11.60 -7.05 -6.71
C THR A 240 10.23 -7.07 -7.40
N ARG A 241 9.73 -8.27 -7.71
CA ARG A 241 8.42 -8.44 -8.34
C ARG A 241 7.28 -7.94 -7.45
N THR A 242 7.40 -8.10 -6.14
CA THR A 242 6.43 -7.56 -5.17
C THR A 242 6.29 -6.05 -5.30
N VAL A 243 7.40 -5.31 -5.31
CA VAL A 243 7.35 -3.85 -5.42
C VAL A 243 6.70 -3.42 -6.73
N VAL A 244 7.13 -4.01 -7.86
CA VAL A 244 6.62 -3.63 -9.18
C VAL A 244 5.11 -3.93 -9.29
N VAL A 245 4.69 -5.14 -8.94
CA VAL A 245 3.28 -5.54 -9.06
C VAL A 245 2.40 -4.75 -8.08
N ALA A 246 2.83 -4.60 -6.82
CA ALA A 246 2.07 -3.85 -5.83
C ALA A 246 1.94 -2.37 -6.21
N SER A 247 3.01 -1.73 -6.68
CA SER A 247 2.98 -0.32 -7.08
C SER A 247 2.05 -0.09 -8.28
N LEU A 248 2.12 -0.95 -9.30
CA LEU A 248 1.22 -0.84 -10.47
C LEU A 248 -0.24 -1.10 -10.07
N ALA A 249 -0.49 -2.07 -9.19
CA ALA A 249 -1.82 -2.36 -8.69
C ALA A 249 -2.39 -1.19 -7.87
N VAL A 250 -1.58 -0.58 -6.99
CA VAL A 250 -1.97 0.61 -6.21
C VAL A 250 -2.34 1.76 -7.13
N LEU A 251 -1.50 2.10 -8.13
CA LEU A 251 -1.77 3.20 -9.07
C LEU A 251 -3.03 2.95 -9.91
N GLY A 252 -3.22 1.71 -10.37
CA GLY A 252 -4.42 1.34 -11.11
C GLY A 252 -5.70 1.41 -10.25
N LEU A 253 -5.62 0.90 -9.02
CA LEU A 253 -6.74 0.96 -8.07
C LEU A 253 -7.03 2.39 -7.61
N ASP A 254 -6.00 3.24 -7.45
CA ASP A 254 -6.19 4.64 -7.10
C ASP A 254 -7.03 5.35 -8.14
N PHE A 255 -6.69 5.20 -9.42
CA PHE A 255 -7.49 5.78 -10.51
C PHE A 255 -8.95 5.30 -10.48
N LEU A 256 -9.17 3.99 -10.29
CA LEU A 256 -10.52 3.42 -10.24
C LEU A 256 -11.33 3.92 -9.04
N LEU A 257 -10.69 3.95 -7.86
CA LEU A 257 -11.33 4.44 -6.63
C LEU A 257 -11.64 5.93 -6.71
N THR A 258 -10.71 6.73 -7.22
CA THR A 258 -10.91 8.17 -7.44
C THR A 258 -12.06 8.40 -8.40
N ALA A 259 -12.08 7.73 -9.55
CA ALA A 259 -13.16 7.83 -10.52
C ALA A 259 -14.52 7.46 -9.91
N TRP A 260 -14.57 6.39 -9.12
CA TRP A 260 -15.81 5.96 -8.46
C TRP A 260 -16.26 6.93 -7.35
N MET A 261 -15.34 7.46 -6.55
CA MET A 261 -15.64 8.36 -5.43
C MET A 261 -16.04 9.77 -5.88
N PHE A 262 -15.59 10.22 -7.06
CA PHE A 262 -15.93 11.54 -7.62
C PHE A 262 -17.07 11.49 -8.65
N SER A 263 -17.46 10.32 -9.13
CA SER A 263 -18.59 10.17 -10.08
C SER A 263 -19.95 10.15 -9.39
N ILE A 264 -19.99 10.18 -8.07
CA ILE A 264 -21.19 10.25 -7.23
C ILE A 264 -21.20 11.59 -6.48
#